data_7d7adfbe254754431b4baecf9820d12d
#
_entry.id   7d7adfbe254754431b4baecf9820d12d
#
_cell.length_a   1.000
_cell.length_b   1.000
_cell.length_c   1.000
_cell.angle_alpha   90.00
_cell.angle_beta   90.00
_cell.angle_gamma   90.00
#
_symmetry.space_group_name_H-M   'P 1'
#
loop_
_entity.id
_entity.type
_entity.pdbx_description
1 polymer ?
#
loop_
_entity_poly.entity_id
_entity_poly.type
_entity_poly.pdbx_seq_one_letter_code
_entity_poly.pdbx_strand_id
1 'polypeptide(L)'
;MAMGGGGSTYRSTDGIWHAAIDIEPDRATGRRRWLTAQGKTKAVANARLRMKLDAYVRKGFTPNSPSPRLMDWLETWYHERAEANLRPNSRRSYENAIVRLNRIAGARRINSLGHKDMADIQDGLKCYSPKTATITWSVLKNALEAARDENLIRRNSAKMVRPVSASSSSLKVNPPSLPDDG
;
A
#
# COMPACT_ATOMS: atom_id res chain seq x y z
N MET A 1 7.12 30.40 12.68
CA MET A 1 5.84 30.54 11.94
C MET A 1 4.74 29.90 12.77
N ALA A 2 3.78 30.70 13.24
CA ALA A 2 2.68 30.23 14.06
C ALA A 2 1.70 29.47 13.18
N MET A 3 1.53 28.17 13.45
CA MET A 3 0.45 27.40 12.84
C MET A 3 -0.86 27.78 13.51
N GLY A 4 -1.64 28.62 12.83
CA GLY A 4 -2.98 28.99 13.23
C GLY A 4 -3.98 27.87 12.99
N GLY A 5 -3.92 26.84 13.82
CA GLY A 5 -4.94 25.79 13.88
C GLY A 5 -5.66 25.89 15.21
N GLY A 6 -6.88 26.46 15.24
CA GLY A 6 -7.70 26.56 16.43
C GLY A 6 -8.07 25.15 16.94
N GLY A 7 -7.33 24.64 17.93
CA GLY A 7 -7.70 23.43 18.66
C GLY A 7 -8.86 23.74 19.61
N SER A 8 -9.89 22.90 19.64
CA SER A 8 -11.00 22.99 20.60
C SER A 8 -10.90 21.89 21.64
N THR A 9 -11.29 22.22 22.86
CA THR A 9 -11.39 21.22 23.95
C THR A 9 -12.72 21.41 24.65
N TYR A 10 -13.50 20.36 24.76
CA TYR A 10 -14.80 20.38 25.44
C TYR A 10 -14.98 19.13 26.30
N ARG A 11 -15.90 19.21 27.25
CA ARG A 11 -16.27 18.09 28.11
C ARG A 11 -17.61 17.53 27.64
N SER A 12 -17.69 16.24 27.41
CA SER A 12 -18.92 15.54 27.08
C SER A 12 -19.81 15.39 28.33
N THR A 13 -21.10 15.13 28.12
CA THR A 13 -22.06 14.79 29.17
C THR A 13 -21.63 13.60 30.02
N ASP A 14 -20.88 12.68 29.46
CA ASP A 14 -20.28 11.50 30.12
C ASP A 14 -19.06 11.84 31.01
N GLY A 15 -18.76 13.14 31.15
CA GLY A 15 -17.62 13.62 31.94
C GLY A 15 -16.26 13.47 31.30
N ILE A 16 -16.19 12.96 30.05
CA ILE A 16 -14.95 12.78 29.29
C ILE A 16 -14.56 14.07 28.58
N TRP A 17 -13.27 14.40 28.63
CA TRP A 17 -12.72 15.54 27.89
C TRP A 17 -12.33 15.12 26.49
N HIS A 18 -12.76 15.89 25.51
CA HIS A 18 -12.44 15.76 24.09
C HIS A 18 -11.55 16.92 23.67
N ALA A 19 -10.46 16.63 23.00
CA ALA A 19 -9.61 17.61 22.35
C ALA A 19 -9.60 17.33 20.85
N ALA A 20 -9.75 18.36 20.04
CA ALA A 20 -9.78 18.26 18.59
C ALA A 20 -8.96 19.39 17.98
N ILE A 21 -8.25 19.11 16.90
CA ILE A 21 -7.57 20.10 16.07
C ILE A 21 -7.98 19.88 14.63
N ASP A 22 -8.23 20.98 13.93
CA ASP A 22 -8.54 20.94 12.51
C ASP A 22 -7.25 20.60 11.74
N ILE A 23 -7.35 19.66 10.85
CA ILE A 23 -6.28 19.28 9.94
C ILE A 23 -6.73 19.53 8.51
N GLU A 24 -5.79 19.55 7.57
CA GLU A 24 -6.11 19.87 6.17
C GLU A 24 -7.34 19.11 5.66
N PRO A 25 -8.26 19.79 4.92
CA PRO A 25 -9.45 19.15 4.37
C PRO A 25 -9.08 17.98 3.46
N ASP A 26 -9.96 16.99 3.38
CA ASP A 26 -9.83 15.92 2.41
C ASP A 26 -9.86 16.48 0.98
N ARG A 27 -8.73 16.43 0.29
CA ARG A 27 -8.62 17.00 -1.06
C ARG A 27 -9.54 16.31 -2.09
N ALA A 28 -9.95 15.09 -1.84
CA ALA A 28 -10.83 14.37 -2.76
C ALA A 28 -12.31 14.74 -2.56
N THR A 29 -12.71 15.05 -1.30
CA THR A 29 -14.11 15.31 -0.96
C THR A 29 -14.37 16.72 -0.46
N GLY A 30 -13.32 17.53 -0.24
CA GLY A 30 -13.40 18.88 0.35
C GLY A 30 -13.87 18.89 1.81
N ARG A 31 -14.12 17.73 2.43
CA ARG A 31 -14.64 17.64 3.79
C ARG A 31 -13.58 17.99 4.82
N ARG A 32 -13.96 18.79 5.80
CA ARG A 32 -13.12 19.09 6.98
C ARG A 32 -12.79 17.80 7.73
N ARG A 33 -11.56 17.74 8.23
CA ARG A 33 -11.10 16.59 9.02
C ARG A 33 -10.51 17.08 10.33
N TRP A 34 -10.70 16.27 11.36
CA TRP A 34 -10.30 16.56 12.72
C TRP A 34 -9.45 15.44 13.27
N LEU A 35 -8.32 15.81 13.89
CA LEU A 35 -7.58 14.90 14.74
C LEU A 35 -8.14 15.03 16.14
N THR A 36 -8.65 13.95 16.71
CA THR A 36 -9.33 13.95 18.00
C THR A 36 -8.62 13.04 19.02
N ALA A 37 -8.69 13.43 20.28
CA ALA A 37 -8.26 12.62 21.41
C ALA A 37 -9.22 12.79 22.59
N GLN A 38 -9.26 11.80 23.47
CA GLN A 38 -10.12 11.78 24.65
C GLN A 38 -9.28 11.53 25.90
N GLY A 39 -9.75 12.04 27.05
CA GLY A 39 -9.12 11.84 28.33
C GLY A 39 -10.02 12.13 29.51
N LYS A 40 -9.72 11.54 30.67
CA LYS A 40 -10.48 11.80 31.91
C LYS A 40 -10.31 13.26 32.40
N THR A 41 -9.25 13.94 32.01
CA THR A 41 -8.99 15.36 32.28
C THR A 41 -8.63 16.11 31.02
N LYS A 42 -8.83 17.44 31.04
CA LYS A 42 -8.44 18.33 29.94
C LYS A 42 -6.95 18.17 29.57
N ALA A 43 -6.08 18.07 30.58
CA ALA A 43 -4.64 17.90 30.38
C ALA A 43 -4.32 16.58 29.66
N VAL A 44 -4.95 15.47 30.06
CA VAL A 44 -4.75 14.17 29.43
C VAL A 44 -5.27 14.14 27.99
N ALA A 45 -6.42 14.75 27.71
CA ALA A 45 -6.95 14.83 26.36
C ALA A 45 -6.00 15.62 25.44
N ASN A 46 -5.50 16.77 25.92
CA ASN A 46 -4.55 17.60 25.16
C ASN A 46 -3.18 16.90 24.98
N ALA A 47 -2.65 16.25 26.01
CA ALA A 47 -1.41 15.50 25.89
C ALA A 47 -1.51 14.37 24.82
N ARG A 48 -2.60 13.61 24.86
CA ARG A 48 -2.87 12.60 23.84
C ARG A 48 -3.05 13.15 22.44
N LEU A 49 -3.69 14.34 22.31
CA LEU A 49 -3.82 15.01 21.02
C LEU A 49 -2.45 15.45 20.50
N ARG A 50 -1.59 16.03 21.36
CA ARG A 50 -0.22 16.40 20.98
C ARG A 50 0.59 15.18 20.52
N MET A 51 0.54 14.06 21.26
CA MET A 51 1.21 12.82 20.86
C MET A 51 0.72 12.32 19.50
N LYS A 52 -0.58 12.40 19.24
CA LYS A 52 -1.15 12.06 17.93
C LYS A 52 -0.68 13.03 16.85
N LEU A 53 -0.62 14.33 17.14
CA LEU A 53 -0.16 15.35 16.21
C LEU A 53 1.34 15.18 15.90
N ASP A 54 2.17 14.92 16.91
CA ASP A 54 3.59 14.64 16.73
C ASP A 54 3.83 13.37 15.91
N ALA A 55 3.06 12.32 16.18
CA ALA A 55 3.11 11.10 15.38
C ALA A 55 2.62 11.33 13.94
N TYR A 56 1.71 12.27 13.77
CA TYR A 56 1.19 12.72 12.50
C TYR A 56 2.24 13.47 11.69
N VAL A 57 2.93 14.41 12.31
CA VAL A 57 3.99 15.21 11.70
C VAL A 57 5.26 14.39 11.42
N ARG A 58 5.70 13.57 12.40
CA ARG A 58 6.91 12.74 12.24
C ARG A 58 6.80 11.70 11.12
N LYS A 59 5.58 11.27 10.80
CA LYS A 59 5.36 10.23 9.79
C LYS A 59 5.32 10.80 8.37
N GLY A 60 5.51 12.11 8.18
CA GLY A 60 5.31 12.75 6.88
C GLY A 60 3.91 12.46 6.31
N PHE A 61 3.10 11.81 7.11
CA PHE A 61 1.78 11.35 6.80
C PHE A 61 0.86 12.52 7.10
N THR A 62 0.71 13.41 6.14
CA THR A 62 -0.53 14.16 6.08
C THR A 62 -1.58 13.11 5.70
N PRO A 63 -2.55 12.75 6.58
CA PRO A 63 -3.65 11.85 6.21
C PRO A 63 -4.46 12.38 5.02
N ASN A 64 -4.10 13.55 4.53
CA ASN A 64 -4.69 14.26 3.42
C ASN A 64 -3.77 14.44 2.22
N SER A 65 -2.53 13.97 2.24
CA SER A 65 -1.88 13.70 0.98
C SER A 65 -2.73 12.62 0.33
N PRO A 66 -3.43 12.88 -0.79
CA PRO A 66 -4.15 11.82 -1.48
C PRO A 66 -3.10 10.77 -1.79
N SER A 67 -3.19 9.63 -1.08
CA SER A 67 -2.31 8.51 -1.38
C SER A 67 -2.38 8.29 -2.88
N PRO A 68 -1.27 8.28 -3.60
CA PRO A 68 -1.30 8.15 -5.04
C PRO A 68 -2.02 6.87 -5.43
N ARG A 69 -2.59 6.84 -6.62
CA ARG A 69 -3.07 5.58 -7.19
C ARG A 69 -1.88 4.70 -7.49
N LEU A 70 -2.11 3.40 -7.54
CA LEU A 70 -1.02 2.46 -7.84
C LEU A 70 -0.36 2.77 -9.18
N MET A 71 -1.15 3.15 -10.19
CA MET A 71 -0.62 3.54 -11.52
C MET A 71 0.32 4.74 -11.44
N ASP A 72 -0.07 5.80 -10.74
CA ASP A 72 0.72 7.03 -10.61
C ASP A 72 2.01 6.77 -9.81
N TRP A 73 1.91 5.94 -8.76
CA TRP A 73 3.05 5.54 -7.95
C TRP A 73 4.04 4.66 -8.71
N LEU A 74 3.57 3.67 -9.45
CA LEU A 74 4.42 2.77 -10.24
C LEU A 74 5.22 3.54 -11.30
N GLU A 75 4.62 4.52 -11.94
CA GLU A 75 5.26 5.38 -12.94
C GLU A 75 6.35 6.24 -12.29
N THR A 76 6.01 6.98 -11.21
CA THR A 76 6.96 7.82 -10.47
C THR A 76 8.13 6.97 -9.95
N TRP A 77 7.85 5.85 -9.27
CA TRP A 77 8.87 4.96 -8.73
C TRP A 77 9.79 4.39 -9.83
N TYR A 78 9.22 4.02 -10.97
CA TYR A 78 10.00 3.47 -12.08
C TYR A 78 10.99 4.49 -12.61
N HIS A 79 10.54 5.69 -12.93
CA HIS A 79 11.39 6.73 -13.52
C HIS A 79 12.42 7.27 -12.53
N GLU A 80 12.04 7.51 -11.28
CA GLU A 80 12.92 8.12 -10.29
C GLU A 80 13.95 7.15 -9.70
N ARG A 81 13.61 5.87 -9.55
CA ARG A 81 14.42 4.93 -8.78
C ARG A 81 14.83 3.66 -9.50
N ALA A 82 13.98 3.12 -10.35
CA ALA A 82 14.22 1.81 -10.92
C ALA A 82 14.97 1.89 -12.26
N GLU A 83 14.59 2.81 -13.13
CA GLU A 83 15.07 2.87 -14.51
C GLU A 83 16.58 3.02 -14.59
N ALA A 84 17.17 3.91 -13.81
CA ALA A 84 18.61 4.19 -13.83
C ALA A 84 19.47 2.96 -13.43
N ASN A 85 18.91 2.08 -12.58
CA ASN A 85 19.60 0.92 -12.03
C ASN A 85 19.35 -0.38 -12.81
N LEU A 86 18.52 -0.35 -13.84
CA LEU A 86 18.11 -1.54 -14.60
C LEU A 86 18.86 -1.66 -15.92
N ARG A 87 19.27 -2.90 -16.25
CA ARG A 87 19.77 -3.25 -17.58
C ARG A 87 18.64 -3.14 -18.62
N PRO A 88 18.93 -2.88 -19.91
CA PRO A 88 17.92 -2.68 -20.96
C PRO A 88 16.84 -3.76 -21.02
N ASN A 89 17.22 -5.03 -20.96
CA ASN A 89 16.24 -6.15 -20.96
C ASN A 89 15.36 -6.16 -19.71
N SER A 90 15.89 -5.73 -18.56
CA SER A 90 15.14 -5.63 -17.32
C SER A 90 14.14 -4.47 -17.37
N ARG A 91 14.49 -3.35 -17.99
CA ARG A 91 13.61 -2.19 -18.17
C ARG A 91 12.32 -2.62 -18.88
N ARG A 92 12.43 -3.28 -20.03
CA ARG A 92 11.26 -3.78 -20.79
C ARG A 92 10.41 -4.74 -19.98
N SER A 93 11.02 -5.59 -19.15
CA SER A 93 10.31 -6.50 -18.27
C SER A 93 9.52 -5.76 -17.18
N TYR A 94 10.09 -4.68 -16.63
CA TYR A 94 9.46 -3.83 -15.62
C TYR A 94 8.31 -3.01 -16.21
N GLU A 95 8.50 -2.39 -17.37
CA GLU A 95 7.45 -1.65 -18.09
C GLU A 95 6.24 -2.55 -18.37
N ASN A 96 6.48 -3.74 -18.90
CA ASN A 96 5.42 -4.71 -19.13
C ASN A 96 4.74 -5.17 -17.83
N ALA A 97 5.48 -5.26 -16.73
CA ALA A 97 4.91 -5.59 -15.42
C ALA A 97 4.01 -4.45 -14.91
N ILE A 98 4.45 -3.20 -15.06
CA ILE A 98 3.68 -2.00 -14.70
C ILE A 98 2.37 -1.93 -15.50
N VAL A 99 2.43 -2.16 -16.81
CA VAL A 99 1.21 -2.19 -17.66
C VAL A 99 0.21 -3.23 -17.14
N ARG A 100 0.68 -4.42 -16.76
CA ARG A 100 -0.20 -5.47 -16.20
C ARG A 100 -0.80 -5.07 -14.86
N LEU A 101 0.02 -4.53 -13.95
CA LEU A 101 -0.45 -4.06 -12.64
C LEU A 101 -1.47 -2.93 -12.77
N ASN A 102 -1.23 -2.00 -13.69
CA ASN A 102 -2.15 -0.90 -13.96
C ASN A 102 -3.51 -1.40 -14.47
N ARG A 103 -3.52 -2.43 -15.31
CA ARG A 103 -4.75 -3.05 -15.80
C ARG A 103 -5.55 -3.72 -14.67
N ILE A 104 -4.85 -4.38 -13.72
CA ILE A 104 -5.50 -5.16 -12.66
C ILE A 104 -5.93 -4.26 -11.51
N ALA A 105 -5.07 -3.35 -11.04
CA ALA A 105 -5.27 -2.61 -9.81
C ALA A 105 -4.84 -1.13 -9.86
N GLY A 106 -4.49 -0.59 -11.02
CA GLY A 106 -3.92 0.75 -11.18
C GLY A 106 -4.76 1.88 -10.57
N ALA A 107 -6.09 1.78 -10.61
CA ALA A 107 -6.99 2.78 -10.05
C ALA A 107 -7.06 2.79 -8.52
N ARG A 108 -6.57 1.73 -7.84
CA ARG A 108 -6.63 1.61 -6.38
C ARG A 108 -5.56 2.51 -5.73
N ARG A 109 -5.87 3.09 -4.59
CA ARG A 109 -4.89 3.89 -3.82
C ARG A 109 -3.94 2.98 -3.07
N ILE A 110 -2.62 3.31 -3.08
CA ILE A 110 -1.60 2.43 -2.48
C ILE A 110 -1.78 2.25 -0.96
N ASN A 111 -2.31 3.24 -0.24
CA ASN A 111 -2.55 3.15 1.20
C ASN A 111 -3.76 2.27 1.57
N SER A 112 -4.67 2.01 0.62
CA SER A 112 -5.83 1.15 0.81
C SER A 112 -5.56 -0.31 0.42
N LEU A 113 -4.42 -0.60 -0.21
CA LEU A 113 -4.08 -1.96 -0.65
C LEU A 113 -3.91 -2.90 0.56
N GLY A 114 -4.91 -3.76 0.77
CA GLY A 114 -4.93 -4.75 1.82
C GLY A 114 -4.67 -6.17 1.30
N HIS A 115 -4.88 -7.16 2.20
CA HIS A 115 -4.70 -8.58 1.87
C HIS A 115 -5.62 -9.03 0.72
N LYS A 116 -6.88 -8.58 0.72
CA LYS A 116 -7.85 -8.90 -0.33
C LYS A 116 -7.39 -8.37 -1.70
N ASP A 117 -6.90 -7.13 -1.73
CA ASP A 117 -6.40 -6.53 -2.98
C ASP A 117 -5.20 -7.30 -3.53
N MET A 118 -4.32 -7.80 -2.64
CA MET A 118 -3.20 -8.62 -3.03
C MET A 118 -3.64 -9.97 -3.61
N ALA A 119 -4.69 -10.57 -3.04
CA ALA A 119 -5.29 -11.80 -3.58
C ALA A 119 -5.92 -11.54 -4.97
N ASP A 120 -6.67 -10.45 -5.13
CA ASP A 120 -7.26 -10.06 -6.42
C ASP A 120 -6.17 -9.86 -7.49
N ILE A 121 -5.03 -9.21 -7.12
CA ILE A 121 -3.91 -9.03 -8.04
C ILE A 121 -3.29 -10.38 -8.41
N GLN A 122 -3.11 -11.28 -7.44
CA GLN A 122 -2.60 -12.63 -7.73
C GLN A 122 -3.52 -13.40 -8.66
N ASP A 123 -4.83 -13.32 -8.44
CA ASP A 123 -5.82 -13.96 -9.30
C ASP A 123 -5.77 -13.39 -10.73
N GLY A 124 -5.65 -12.08 -10.86
CA GLY A 124 -5.44 -11.43 -12.17
C GLY A 124 -4.13 -11.80 -12.85
N LEU A 125 -3.12 -12.26 -12.10
CA LEU A 125 -1.85 -12.72 -12.66
C LEU A 125 -1.87 -14.19 -13.10
N LYS A 126 -2.86 -14.99 -12.72
CA LYS A 126 -2.96 -16.42 -13.11
C LYS A 126 -3.12 -16.63 -14.61
N CYS A 127 -3.60 -15.64 -15.36
CA CYS A 127 -3.71 -15.71 -16.83
C CYS A 127 -2.36 -15.58 -17.54
N TYR A 128 -1.28 -15.27 -16.83
CA TYR A 128 0.07 -15.13 -17.38
C TYR A 128 0.93 -16.34 -17.03
N SER A 129 2.04 -16.53 -17.77
CA SER A 129 3.01 -17.59 -17.42
C SER A 129 3.57 -17.39 -16.00
N PRO A 130 3.97 -18.47 -15.30
CA PRO A 130 4.53 -18.40 -13.96
C PRO A 130 5.70 -17.44 -13.83
N LYS A 131 6.60 -17.42 -14.81
CA LYS A 131 7.74 -16.49 -14.88
C LYS A 131 7.27 -15.04 -14.96
N THR A 132 6.28 -14.76 -15.80
CA THR A 132 5.71 -13.41 -15.97
C THR A 132 5.01 -12.95 -14.70
N ALA A 133 4.21 -13.81 -14.07
CA ALA A 133 3.53 -13.52 -12.81
C ALA A 133 4.54 -13.23 -11.69
N THR A 134 5.61 -14.02 -11.57
CA THR A 134 6.67 -13.82 -10.58
C THR A 134 7.39 -12.48 -10.76
N ILE A 135 7.74 -12.12 -12.00
CA ILE A 135 8.38 -10.83 -12.28
C ILE A 135 7.43 -9.69 -11.93
N THR A 136 6.17 -9.77 -12.35
CA THR A 136 5.16 -8.74 -12.09
C THR A 136 4.92 -8.57 -10.58
N TRP A 137 4.84 -9.66 -9.83
CA TRP A 137 4.72 -9.64 -8.38
C TRP A 137 5.96 -9.02 -7.69
N SER A 138 7.16 -9.32 -8.18
CA SER A 138 8.40 -8.75 -7.66
C SER A 138 8.47 -7.24 -7.88
N VAL A 139 8.03 -6.75 -9.03
CA VAL A 139 7.93 -5.32 -9.32
C VAL A 139 6.97 -4.64 -8.35
N LEU A 140 5.77 -5.19 -8.15
CA LEU A 140 4.81 -4.66 -7.16
C LEU A 140 5.39 -4.62 -5.76
N LYS A 141 6.03 -5.71 -5.33
CA LYS A 141 6.64 -5.80 -4.00
C LYS A 141 7.72 -4.74 -3.79
N ASN A 142 8.58 -4.52 -4.79
CA ASN A 142 9.64 -3.52 -4.71
C ASN A 142 9.10 -2.09 -4.72
N ALA A 143 8.10 -1.80 -5.54
CA ALA A 143 7.46 -0.50 -5.58
C ALA A 143 6.73 -0.18 -4.26
N LEU A 144 6.03 -1.15 -3.67
CA LEU A 144 5.38 -0.96 -2.37
C LEU A 144 6.39 -0.88 -1.21
N GLU A 145 7.57 -1.48 -1.35
CA GLU A 145 8.65 -1.30 -0.37
C GLU A 145 9.16 0.13 -0.40
N ALA A 146 9.42 0.67 -1.57
CA ALA A 146 9.80 2.07 -1.74
C ALA A 146 8.72 3.03 -1.20
N ALA A 147 7.43 2.73 -1.43
CA ALA A 147 6.33 3.50 -0.87
C ALA A 147 6.30 3.46 0.68
N ARG A 148 6.69 2.33 1.29
CA ARG A 148 6.84 2.21 2.74
C ARG A 148 8.00 3.06 3.24
N ASP A 149 9.14 3.02 2.56
CA ASP A 149 10.33 3.78 2.93
C ASP A 149 10.09 5.30 2.82
N GLU A 150 9.24 5.73 1.90
CA GLU A 150 8.74 7.11 1.81
C GLU A 150 7.59 7.43 2.76
N ASN A 151 7.19 6.49 3.61
CA ASN A 151 6.06 6.64 4.54
C ASN A 151 4.69 6.90 3.85
N LEU A 152 4.53 6.57 2.58
CA LEU A 152 3.25 6.64 1.86
C LEU A 152 2.30 5.52 2.28
N ILE A 153 2.84 4.39 2.73
CA ILE A 153 2.09 3.26 3.29
C ILE A 153 2.73 2.78 4.61
N ARG A 154 1.93 2.21 5.49
CA ARG A 154 2.43 1.73 6.80
C ARG A 154 3.16 0.40 6.71
N ARG A 155 2.74 -0.46 5.78
CA ARG A 155 3.26 -1.82 5.59
C ARG A 155 3.13 -2.23 4.13
N ASN A 156 4.03 -3.09 3.70
CA ASN A 156 4.00 -3.67 2.37
C ASN A 156 3.10 -4.91 2.36
N SER A 157 1.85 -4.75 1.90
CA SER A 157 0.88 -5.84 1.85
C SER A 157 1.30 -6.99 0.93
N ALA A 158 2.11 -6.71 -0.10
CA ALA A 158 2.61 -7.75 -1.00
C ALA A 158 3.62 -8.71 -0.35
N LYS A 159 4.28 -8.31 0.74
CA LYS A 159 5.16 -9.19 1.53
C LYS A 159 4.38 -10.14 2.45
N MET A 160 3.15 -9.81 2.77
CA MET A 160 2.32 -10.59 3.70
C MET A 160 1.58 -11.73 3.02
N VAL A 161 1.56 -11.75 1.69
CA VAL A 161 0.90 -12.78 0.89
C VAL A 161 1.97 -13.62 0.20
N ARG A 162 1.85 -14.95 0.28
CA ARG A 162 2.77 -15.84 -0.43
C ARG A 162 2.61 -15.60 -1.93
N PRO A 163 3.72 -15.49 -2.68
CA PRO A 163 3.64 -15.39 -4.13
C PRO A 163 2.95 -16.65 -4.68
N VAL A 164 2.25 -16.51 -5.80
CA VAL A 164 1.71 -17.66 -6.53
C VAL A 164 2.89 -18.56 -6.89
N SER A 165 3.11 -19.61 -6.10
CA SER A 165 3.99 -20.67 -6.51
C SER A 165 3.30 -21.37 -7.69
N ALA A 166 4.01 -21.51 -8.81
CA ALA A 166 3.60 -22.41 -9.85
C ALA A 166 3.38 -23.77 -9.18
N SER A 167 2.13 -24.16 -8.96
CA SER A 167 1.80 -25.53 -8.65
C SER A 167 2.27 -26.32 -9.85
N SER A 168 3.40 -26.99 -9.70
CA SER A 168 3.88 -27.99 -10.60
C SER A 168 2.84 -29.12 -10.60
N SER A 169 1.82 -29.01 -11.43
CA SER A 169 1.06 -30.15 -11.89
C SER A 169 1.96 -30.95 -12.83
N SER A 170 3.04 -31.50 -12.27
CA SER A 170 3.70 -32.64 -12.84
C SER A 170 2.80 -33.85 -12.55
N LEU A 171 1.75 -33.99 -13.32
CA LEU A 171 1.23 -35.31 -13.62
C LEU A 171 2.38 -36.07 -14.27
N LYS A 172 3.15 -36.77 -13.46
CA LYS A 172 3.96 -37.92 -13.95
C LYS A 172 2.96 -38.91 -14.49
N VAL A 173 2.67 -38.81 -15.77
CA VAL A 173 2.11 -39.92 -16.51
C VAL A 173 3.25 -40.98 -16.58
N ASN A 174 3.18 -41.96 -15.71
CA ASN A 174 3.97 -43.18 -15.88
C ASN A 174 3.49 -43.82 -17.18
N PRO A 175 4.35 -44.04 -18.15
CA PRO A 175 3.99 -44.86 -19.30
C PRO A 175 3.69 -46.30 -18.80
N PRO A 176 2.65 -46.95 -19.33
CA PRO A 176 2.37 -48.34 -18.98
C PRO A 176 3.54 -49.23 -19.38
N SER A 177 4.01 -50.06 -18.44
CA SER A 177 4.98 -51.08 -18.70
C SER A 177 4.41 -52.07 -19.74
N LEU A 178 5.11 -52.22 -20.86
CA LEU A 178 4.82 -53.28 -21.81
C LEU A 178 5.04 -54.65 -21.14
N PRO A 179 4.13 -55.63 -21.32
CA PRO A 179 4.39 -56.97 -20.87
C PRO A 179 5.52 -57.61 -21.71
N ASP A 180 6.48 -58.19 -20.99
CA ASP A 180 7.54 -59.00 -21.56
C ASP A 180 6.90 -60.29 -22.07
N ASP A 181 6.82 -60.44 -23.38
CA ASP A 181 6.51 -61.73 -24.00
C ASP A 181 7.82 -62.51 -24.14
N GLY A 182 7.86 -63.62 -23.37
CA GLY A 182 8.94 -64.65 -23.29
C GLY A 182 9.13 -65.54 -24.54
#